data_a2b0ae29113bd89d9721eac4c6f4d51f
#
_entry.id   a2b0ae29113bd89d9721eac4c6f4d51f
#
_cell.length_a   1.000
_cell.length_b   1.000
_cell.length_c   1.000
_cell.angle_alpha   90.00
_cell.angle_beta   90.00
_cell.angle_gamma   90.00
#
_symmetry.space_group_name_H-M   'P 1'
#
loop_
_entity.id
_entity.type
_entity.pdbx_description
1 polymer ?
#
loop_
_entity_poly.entity_id
_entity_poly.type
_entity_poly.pdbx_seq_one_letter_code
_entity_poly.pdbx_strand_id
1 'polypeptide(L)'
;MGGWDCWQKGKRGMTVSVCFLGTICLSVMMAYLVFGDSTDEEGVRSLRMIAIIFRHGDRSPTEFYPNDPHRNHPWTGGLGALSELGSQQMYNLGKNLRPRYYRLLPPNGLYSKDHMYIVSSYAERCIMSAQSFMAGFMPPLENTNPLPIPWQPVAINTLQRDRDTILAQKKPCPRYEQSLQRLMAYPPKDIRDLNERNAALYKTLTLSTGQNISTILDVELLYNTLEIEKHAGLELPDWTETIFPEKMLPLAERSLALFTETPLMKKIKGGAIVSELLDNMIRRRSGILTPERSIFIYSAHDVTLVNLMRALGVVDQATGKPDFSATLVAELHHSITFDDDFELKFVYYFNSEDKYPKELRIPNCGDPCSLTRFGQLMESVHLKSYDEVCQLV
;
A
#
# COMPACT_ATOMS: atom_id res chain seq x y z
N MET A 1 3.08 46.55 -50.63
CA MET A 1 2.49 47.85 -50.34
C MET A 1 1.56 47.69 -49.18
N GLY A 2 1.79 48.35 -48.06
CA GLY A 2 0.93 48.32 -46.88
C GLY A 2 1.78 48.25 -45.61
N GLY A 3 2.45 49.38 -45.30
CA GLY A 3 3.22 49.57 -44.08
C GLY A 3 2.33 49.69 -42.85
N TRP A 4 2.77 49.20 -41.75
CA TRP A 4 2.22 49.45 -40.41
C TRP A 4 3.16 50.37 -39.68
N ASP A 5 2.77 51.62 -39.56
CA ASP A 5 3.46 52.63 -38.76
C ASP A 5 3.27 52.36 -37.26
N CYS A 6 4.40 52.27 -36.58
CA CYS A 6 4.46 52.16 -35.14
C CYS A 6 4.42 53.53 -34.49
N TRP A 7 3.29 53.89 -33.83
CA TRP A 7 3.16 55.12 -33.07
C TRP A 7 3.87 55.04 -31.72
N GLN A 8 4.96 55.76 -31.59
CA GLN A 8 5.62 56.02 -30.30
C GLN A 8 4.87 57.07 -29.51
N LYS A 9 4.43 56.81 -28.31
CA LYS A 9 4.45 57.77 -27.18
C LYS A 9 4.42 57.08 -25.82
N GLY A 10 5.56 57.12 -25.17
CA GLY A 10 5.78 57.44 -23.76
C GLY A 10 5.12 56.60 -22.67
N LYS A 11 5.86 55.58 -22.19
CA LYS A 11 6.11 55.33 -20.76
C LYS A 11 7.23 54.29 -20.71
N ARG A 12 8.48 54.74 -20.74
CA ARG A 12 9.66 53.88 -20.46
C ARG A 12 9.62 53.50 -18.99
N GLY A 13 9.38 52.27 -18.69
CA GLY A 13 9.53 51.70 -17.34
C GLY A 13 8.81 50.38 -17.09
N MET A 14 7.66 50.14 -17.74
CA MET A 14 6.83 48.97 -17.39
C MET A 14 6.82 47.86 -18.45
N THR A 15 7.17 48.15 -19.69
CA THR A 15 7.15 47.16 -20.80
C THR A 15 8.33 46.23 -20.82
N VAL A 16 9.47 46.59 -20.27
CA VAL A 16 10.68 45.74 -20.21
C VAL A 16 10.52 44.68 -19.12
N SER A 17 9.88 45.00 -17.99
CA SER A 17 9.66 44.01 -16.90
C SER A 17 8.65 42.92 -17.27
N VAL A 18 7.61 43.26 -18.07
CA VAL A 18 6.58 42.26 -18.46
C VAL A 18 7.15 41.31 -19.54
N CYS A 19 8.00 41.77 -20.46
CA CYS A 19 8.63 40.89 -21.44
C CYS A 19 9.69 40.00 -20.80
N PHE A 20 10.45 40.46 -19.79
CA PHE A 20 11.45 39.67 -19.09
C PHE A 20 10.79 38.60 -18.20
N LEU A 21 9.68 38.87 -17.54
CA LEU A 21 8.91 37.91 -16.78
C LEU A 21 8.24 36.87 -17.70
N GLY A 22 7.72 37.27 -18.84
CA GLY A 22 7.15 36.34 -19.82
C GLY A 22 8.17 35.39 -20.45
N THR A 23 9.37 35.86 -20.75
CA THR A 23 10.47 35.00 -21.28
C THR A 23 11.04 34.07 -20.21
N ILE A 24 11.13 34.49 -18.95
CA ILE A 24 11.54 33.61 -17.83
C ILE A 24 10.45 32.55 -17.56
N CYS A 25 9.19 32.90 -17.55
CA CYS A 25 8.09 31.92 -17.39
C CYS A 25 8.04 30.92 -18.57
N LEU A 26 8.22 31.37 -19.80
CA LEU A 26 8.28 30.48 -20.97
C LEU A 26 9.53 29.57 -20.97
N SER A 27 10.70 30.08 -20.55
CA SER A 27 11.91 29.26 -20.45
C SER A 27 11.85 28.28 -19.26
N VAL A 28 11.25 28.64 -18.13
CA VAL A 28 11.00 27.73 -17.00
C VAL A 28 9.94 26.70 -17.38
N MET A 29 8.89 27.08 -18.08
CA MET A 29 7.85 26.17 -18.57
C MET A 29 8.40 25.22 -19.67
N MET A 30 9.24 25.72 -20.58
CA MET A 30 9.96 24.90 -21.57
C MET A 30 11.00 23.98 -20.90
N ALA A 31 11.72 24.46 -19.89
CA ALA A 31 12.63 23.63 -19.10
C ALA A 31 11.86 22.54 -18.34
N TYR A 32 10.69 22.87 -17.77
CA TYR A 32 9.84 21.88 -17.10
C TYR A 32 9.26 20.83 -18.08
N LEU A 33 8.92 21.22 -19.31
CA LEU A 33 8.44 20.32 -20.35
C LEU A 33 9.56 19.47 -20.97
N VAL A 34 10.79 19.96 -21.00
CA VAL A 34 11.93 19.23 -21.59
C VAL A 34 12.68 18.40 -20.55
N PHE A 35 12.78 18.85 -19.30
CA PHE A 35 13.50 18.14 -18.24
C PHE A 35 12.61 17.34 -17.29
N GLY A 36 11.31 17.67 -17.17
CA GLY A 36 10.34 16.86 -16.42
C GLY A 36 10.05 15.51 -17.09
N ASP A 37 10.05 15.49 -18.43
CA ASP A 37 9.78 14.29 -19.21
C ASP A 37 11.00 13.35 -19.33
N SER A 38 12.23 13.91 -19.24
CA SER A 38 13.45 13.11 -19.42
C SER A 38 13.82 12.26 -18.20
N THR A 39 13.54 12.73 -16.97
CA THR A 39 13.82 11.99 -15.74
C THR A 39 12.84 10.81 -15.53
N ASP A 40 11.58 10.96 -15.95
CA ASP A 40 10.61 9.88 -15.91
C ASP A 40 10.89 8.82 -16.99
N GLU A 41 11.34 9.21 -18.19
CA GLU A 41 11.72 8.26 -19.25
C GLU A 41 12.96 7.42 -18.88
N GLU A 42 13.97 8.00 -18.25
CA GLU A 42 15.19 7.30 -17.85
C GLU A 42 14.89 6.34 -16.68
N GLY A 43 14.09 6.75 -15.71
CA GLY A 43 13.61 5.91 -14.62
C GLY A 43 12.82 4.71 -15.14
N VAL A 44 11.95 4.90 -16.13
CA VAL A 44 11.17 3.82 -16.75
C VAL A 44 12.05 2.88 -17.58
N ARG A 45 13.11 3.34 -18.23
CA ARG A 45 14.06 2.51 -19.00
C ARG A 45 14.93 1.63 -18.12
N SER A 46 15.26 2.06 -16.92
CA SER A 46 16.09 1.30 -15.98
C SER A 46 15.32 0.21 -15.23
N LEU A 47 13.98 0.30 -15.14
CA LEU A 47 13.11 -0.61 -14.38
C LEU A 47 13.18 -2.05 -14.91
N ARG A 48 13.39 -3.01 -14.01
CA ARG A 48 13.55 -4.44 -14.32
C ARG A 48 12.53 -5.34 -13.64
N MET A 49 12.06 -4.96 -12.47
CA MET A 49 11.08 -5.74 -11.71
C MET A 49 10.30 -4.85 -10.78
N ILE A 50 9.04 -5.18 -10.54
CA ILE A 50 8.19 -4.56 -9.53
C ILE A 50 7.54 -5.60 -8.66
N ALA A 51 7.32 -5.22 -7.40
CA ALA A 51 6.43 -5.92 -6.49
C ALA A 51 5.38 -4.93 -5.97
N ILE A 52 4.12 -5.17 -6.28
CA ILE A 52 2.97 -4.35 -5.90
C ILE A 52 2.25 -5.04 -4.75
N ILE A 53 2.22 -4.43 -3.57
CA ILE A 53 1.54 -4.94 -2.39
C ILE A 53 0.44 -3.97 -2.03
N PHE A 54 -0.83 -4.40 -2.03
CA PHE A 54 -1.95 -3.53 -1.72
C PHE A 54 -2.90 -4.09 -0.68
N ARG A 55 -3.53 -3.18 0.09
CA ARG A 55 -4.70 -3.46 0.89
C ARG A 55 -5.88 -3.70 -0.04
N HIS A 56 -6.76 -4.65 0.26
CA HIS A 56 -8.02 -4.85 -0.46
C HIS A 56 -8.85 -3.55 -0.51
N GLY A 57 -9.78 -3.45 -1.46
CA GLY A 57 -10.75 -2.36 -1.57
C GLY A 57 -11.74 -2.32 -0.41
N ASP A 58 -12.60 -1.30 -0.40
CA ASP A 58 -13.68 -1.15 0.57
C ASP A 58 -14.54 -2.43 0.67
N ARG A 59 -15.15 -2.65 1.83
CA ARG A 59 -15.86 -3.89 2.17
C ARG A 59 -17.02 -3.64 3.14
N SER A 60 -17.89 -4.60 3.29
CA SER A 60 -18.83 -4.64 4.41
C SER A 60 -18.13 -4.89 5.76
N PRO A 61 -18.74 -4.54 6.90
CA PRO A 61 -18.20 -4.86 8.23
C PRO A 61 -17.97 -6.37 8.40
N THR A 62 -16.99 -6.73 9.23
CA THR A 62 -16.78 -8.13 9.63
C THR A 62 -17.58 -8.51 10.87
N GLU A 63 -17.97 -7.53 11.65
CA GLU A 63 -18.74 -7.67 12.89
C GLU A 63 -19.51 -6.38 13.18
N PHE A 64 -20.52 -6.48 14.04
CA PHE A 64 -21.29 -5.36 14.54
C PHE A 64 -21.12 -5.24 16.05
N TYR A 65 -21.18 -4.01 16.56
CA TYR A 65 -21.28 -3.82 18.01
C TYR A 65 -22.73 -4.02 18.50
N PRO A 66 -22.96 -4.33 19.80
CA PRO A 66 -24.29 -4.70 20.30
C PRO A 66 -25.39 -3.69 20.01
N ASN A 67 -25.12 -2.39 20.15
CA ASN A 67 -26.09 -1.30 19.94
C ASN A 67 -26.03 -0.71 18.51
N ASP A 68 -25.43 -1.40 17.57
CA ASP A 68 -25.28 -0.92 16.20
C ASP A 68 -26.65 -0.81 15.51
N PRO A 69 -27.07 0.40 15.06
CA PRO A 69 -28.34 0.59 14.38
C PRO A 69 -28.39 -0.07 13.00
N HIS A 70 -27.23 -0.36 12.41
CA HIS A 70 -27.09 -0.89 11.06
C HIS A 70 -26.88 -2.42 11.00
N ARG A 71 -27.10 -3.14 12.11
CA ARG A 71 -26.96 -4.61 12.17
C ARG A 71 -27.79 -5.37 11.14
N ASN A 72 -28.93 -4.80 10.75
CA ASN A 72 -29.85 -5.39 9.79
C ASN A 72 -29.73 -4.80 8.39
N HIS A 73 -28.71 -3.94 8.15
CA HIS A 73 -28.46 -3.41 6.82
C HIS A 73 -28.13 -4.55 5.85
N PRO A 74 -28.75 -4.59 4.65
CA PRO A 74 -28.59 -5.69 3.70
C PRO A 74 -27.26 -5.56 2.95
N TRP A 75 -26.16 -5.87 3.61
CA TRP A 75 -24.82 -5.83 3.01
C TRP A 75 -24.71 -6.81 1.85
N THR A 76 -24.48 -6.30 0.64
CA THR A 76 -24.30 -7.11 -0.56
C THR A 76 -23.10 -8.06 -0.39
N GLY A 77 -23.30 -9.35 -0.62
CA GLY A 77 -22.27 -10.38 -0.45
C GLY A 77 -22.04 -10.82 1.00
N GLY A 78 -22.78 -10.25 1.98
CA GLY A 78 -22.64 -10.59 3.41
C GLY A 78 -21.49 -9.87 4.10
N LEU A 79 -21.14 -10.33 5.31
CA LEU A 79 -20.11 -9.70 6.13
C LEU A 79 -18.71 -9.92 5.60
N GLY A 80 -17.90 -8.86 5.59
CA GLY A 80 -16.51 -8.88 5.12
C GLY A 80 -16.33 -9.00 3.60
N ALA A 81 -17.44 -8.93 2.83
CA ALA A 81 -17.43 -9.01 1.37
C ALA A 81 -16.92 -7.68 0.75
N LEU A 82 -16.22 -7.75 -0.35
CA LEU A 82 -15.80 -6.58 -1.14
C LEU A 82 -17.05 -5.81 -1.62
N SER A 83 -17.08 -4.50 -1.40
CA SER A 83 -18.18 -3.64 -1.87
C SER A 83 -18.03 -3.28 -3.36
N GLU A 84 -19.09 -2.69 -3.95
CA GLU A 84 -18.98 -2.08 -5.28
C GLU A 84 -17.93 -0.98 -5.31
N LEU A 85 -17.92 -0.12 -4.29
CA LEU A 85 -16.90 0.91 -4.11
C LEU A 85 -15.51 0.30 -4.08
N GLY A 86 -15.31 -0.78 -3.30
CA GLY A 86 -14.04 -1.50 -3.23
C GLY A 86 -13.60 -2.07 -4.57
N SER A 87 -14.52 -2.62 -5.35
CA SER A 87 -14.23 -3.11 -6.70
C SER A 87 -13.79 -1.97 -7.63
N GLN A 88 -14.46 -0.81 -7.56
CA GLN A 88 -14.10 0.39 -8.34
C GLN A 88 -12.75 0.96 -7.92
N GLN A 89 -12.48 1.05 -6.60
CA GLN A 89 -11.18 1.48 -6.06
C GLN A 89 -10.04 0.62 -6.64
N MET A 90 -10.18 -0.70 -6.60
CA MET A 90 -9.15 -1.61 -7.10
C MET A 90 -8.97 -1.55 -8.60
N TYR A 91 -10.05 -1.42 -9.37
CA TYR A 91 -9.98 -1.20 -10.81
C TYR A 91 -9.25 0.12 -11.14
N ASN A 92 -9.61 1.21 -10.45
CA ASN A 92 -8.98 2.52 -10.63
C ASN A 92 -7.49 2.51 -10.23
N LEU A 93 -7.13 1.82 -9.14
CA LEU A 93 -5.74 1.61 -8.76
C LEU A 93 -4.95 0.94 -9.91
N GLY A 94 -5.48 -0.15 -10.46
CA GLY A 94 -4.86 -0.83 -11.60
C GLY A 94 -4.69 0.08 -12.81
N LYS A 95 -5.75 0.81 -13.17
CA LYS A 95 -5.74 1.78 -14.26
C LYS A 95 -4.71 2.90 -14.04
N ASN A 96 -4.57 3.40 -12.82
CA ASN A 96 -3.65 4.47 -12.47
C ASN A 96 -2.18 4.02 -12.44
N LEU A 97 -1.91 2.77 -12.05
CA LEU A 97 -0.54 2.22 -12.05
C LEU A 97 -0.07 1.76 -13.44
N ARG A 98 -0.98 1.40 -14.33
CA ARG A 98 -0.63 0.89 -15.66
C ARG A 98 0.32 1.79 -16.45
N PRO A 99 0.14 3.12 -16.57
CA PRO A 99 1.05 3.99 -17.35
C PRO A 99 2.49 3.96 -16.84
N ARG A 100 2.68 3.87 -15.52
CA ARG A 100 4.02 3.82 -14.91
C ARG A 100 4.75 2.52 -15.21
N TYR A 101 4.02 1.40 -15.30
CA TYR A 101 4.61 0.05 -15.40
C TYR A 101 4.36 -0.65 -16.72
N TYR A 102 3.80 0.04 -17.73
CA TYR A 102 3.37 -0.58 -18.99
C TYR A 102 4.48 -1.34 -19.73
N ARG A 103 5.74 -0.88 -19.59
CA ARG A 103 6.90 -1.51 -20.26
C ARG A 103 7.27 -2.88 -19.70
N LEU A 104 6.82 -3.21 -18.50
CA LEU A 104 6.98 -4.53 -17.91
C LEU A 104 5.84 -5.48 -18.28
N LEU A 105 4.73 -4.95 -18.82
CA LEU A 105 3.60 -5.78 -19.24
C LEU A 105 3.95 -6.58 -20.50
N PRO A 106 3.41 -7.79 -20.66
CA PRO A 106 3.56 -8.56 -21.90
C PRO A 106 3.15 -7.75 -23.14
N PRO A 107 3.96 -7.72 -24.22
CA PRO A 107 3.70 -6.88 -25.39
C PRO A 107 2.38 -7.20 -26.11
N ASN A 108 1.88 -8.44 -25.99
CA ASN A 108 0.60 -8.85 -26.55
C ASN A 108 -0.61 -8.50 -25.68
N GLY A 109 -0.39 -7.84 -24.53
CA GLY A 109 -1.43 -7.47 -23.56
C GLY A 109 -2.12 -8.64 -22.86
N LEU A 110 -1.62 -9.88 -23.02
CA LEU A 110 -2.21 -11.06 -22.40
C LEU A 110 -1.43 -11.51 -21.18
N TYR A 111 -2.17 -12.05 -20.20
CA TYR A 111 -1.58 -12.64 -18.99
C TYR A 111 -0.61 -13.77 -19.36
N SER A 112 0.55 -13.77 -18.72
CA SER A 112 1.53 -14.84 -18.79
C SER A 112 2.11 -15.13 -17.40
N LYS A 113 2.00 -16.39 -16.97
CA LYS A 113 2.60 -16.85 -15.71
C LYS A 113 4.14 -16.75 -15.69
N ASP A 114 4.76 -16.62 -16.86
CA ASP A 114 6.21 -16.51 -16.99
C ASP A 114 6.67 -15.03 -16.85
N HIS A 115 5.75 -14.06 -16.98
CA HIS A 115 6.01 -12.65 -16.78
C HIS A 115 5.58 -12.13 -15.42
N MET A 116 4.51 -12.70 -14.85
CA MET A 116 3.93 -12.19 -13.61
C MET A 116 3.48 -13.30 -12.66
N TYR A 117 3.55 -12.99 -11.38
CA TYR A 117 3.03 -13.83 -10.31
C TYR A 117 2.07 -13.02 -9.46
N ILE A 118 0.83 -13.49 -9.35
CA ILE A 118 -0.21 -12.83 -8.59
C ILE A 118 -0.65 -13.75 -7.48
N VAL A 119 -0.57 -13.27 -6.26
CA VAL A 119 -0.97 -14.02 -5.07
C VAL A 119 -1.86 -13.15 -4.18
N SER A 120 -2.89 -13.76 -3.64
CA SER A 120 -3.86 -13.13 -2.74
C SER A 120 -3.90 -13.85 -1.41
N SER A 121 -4.14 -13.10 -0.34
CA SER A 121 -4.68 -13.67 0.89
C SER A 121 -5.91 -14.52 0.57
N TYR A 122 -6.17 -15.56 1.38
CA TYR A 122 -7.31 -16.47 1.23
C TYR A 122 -8.70 -15.78 1.30
N ALA A 123 -8.76 -14.56 1.84
CA ALA A 123 -10.02 -13.82 2.00
C ALA A 123 -10.61 -13.45 0.65
N GLU A 124 -11.90 -13.76 0.44
CA GLU A 124 -12.60 -13.53 -0.85
C GLU A 124 -12.45 -12.10 -1.33
N ARG A 125 -12.58 -11.10 -0.42
CA ARG A 125 -12.39 -9.69 -0.75
C ARG A 125 -10.99 -9.38 -1.32
N CYS A 126 -9.96 -10.07 -0.86
CA CYS A 126 -8.60 -9.90 -1.41
C CYS A 126 -8.47 -10.52 -2.80
N ILE A 127 -9.07 -11.70 -3.01
CA ILE A 127 -9.10 -12.36 -4.33
C ILE A 127 -9.86 -11.49 -5.34
N MET A 128 -11.05 -11.01 -4.97
CA MET A 128 -11.85 -10.11 -5.82
C MET A 128 -11.17 -8.77 -6.06
N SER A 129 -10.45 -8.24 -5.06
CA SER A 129 -9.62 -7.04 -5.21
C SER A 129 -8.51 -7.24 -6.24
N ALA A 130 -7.82 -8.39 -6.21
CA ALA A 130 -6.80 -8.71 -7.21
C ALA A 130 -7.39 -8.84 -8.63
N GLN A 131 -8.60 -9.42 -8.76
CA GLN A 131 -9.30 -9.52 -10.05
C GLN A 131 -9.67 -8.13 -10.58
N SER A 132 -10.26 -7.27 -9.74
CA SER A 132 -10.63 -5.89 -10.10
C SER A 132 -9.40 -5.05 -10.46
N PHE A 133 -8.31 -5.18 -9.69
CA PHE A 133 -7.04 -4.54 -9.99
C PHE A 133 -6.50 -4.97 -11.37
N MET A 134 -6.48 -6.27 -11.65
CA MET A 134 -5.99 -6.79 -12.93
C MET A 134 -6.84 -6.36 -14.11
N ALA A 135 -8.15 -6.20 -13.94
CA ALA A 135 -9.02 -5.65 -14.98
C ALA A 135 -8.64 -4.22 -15.38
N GLY A 136 -8.17 -3.39 -14.43
CA GLY A 136 -7.67 -2.05 -14.71
C GLY A 136 -6.20 -2.03 -15.16
N PHE A 137 -5.36 -2.86 -14.54
CA PHE A 137 -3.92 -2.87 -14.77
C PHE A 137 -3.53 -3.49 -16.10
N MET A 138 -4.23 -4.55 -16.51
CA MET A 138 -3.90 -5.28 -17.75
C MET A 138 -5.16 -5.67 -18.54
N PRO A 139 -5.98 -4.70 -19.03
CA PRO A 139 -7.03 -5.01 -19.99
C PRO A 139 -6.38 -5.57 -21.27
N PRO A 140 -7.00 -6.57 -21.92
CA PRO A 140 -6.48 -7.11 -23.19
C PRO A 140 -6.49 -6.04 -24.28
N LEU A 141 -5.59 -6.16 -25.25
CA LEU A 141 -5.63 -5.34 -26.46
C LEU A 141 -6.79 -5.80 -27.36
N GLU A 142 -7.39 -4.88 -28.11
CA GLU A 142 -8.55 -5.18 -28.98
C GLU A 142 -8.31 -6.36 -29.92
N ASN A 143 -7.12 -6.43 -30.53
CA ASN A 143 -6.74 -7.47 -31.48
C ASN A 143 -6.34 -8.81 -30.85
N THR A 144 -6.15 -8.86 -29.54
CA THR A 144 -5.76 -10.09 -28.80
C THR A 144 -6.79 -10.50 -27.77
N ASN A 145 -7.89 -9.76 -27.65
CA ASN A 145 -8.91 -10.01 -26.63
C ASN A 145 -9.57 -11.40 -26.85
N PRO A 146 -9.46 -12.33 -25.88
CA PRO A 146 -10.03 -13.67 -26.00
C PRO A 146 -11.56 -13.70 -25.80
N LEU A 147 -12.15 -12.62 -25.30
CA LEU A 147 -13.56 -12.53 -24.94
C LEU A 147 -14.24 -11.32 -25.61
N PRO A 148 -15.59 -11.32 -25.76
CA PRO A 148 -16.32 -10.19 -26.32
C PRO A 148 -16.45 -8.97 -25.40
N ILE A 149 -15.73 -8.96 -24.30
CA ILE A 149 -15.65 -7.88 -23.31
C ILE A 149 -14.18 -7.51 -23.05
N PRO A 150 -13.85 -6.28 -22.67
CA PRO A 150 -12.46 -5.84 -22.43
C PRO A 150 -11.89 -6.42 -21.13
N TRP A 151 -11.87 -7.73 -20.99
CA TRP A 151 -11.42 -8.47 -19.85
C TRP A 151 -10.77 -9.79 -20.27
N GLN A 152 -9.81 -10.25 -19.49
CA GLN A 152 -9.19 -11.56 -19.66
C GLN A 152 -9.08 -12.30 -18.33
N PRO A 153 -9.19 -13.62 -18.31
CA PRO A 153 -8.94 -14.41 -17.12
C PRO A 153 -7.47 -14.33 -16.72
N VAL A 154 -7.22 -14.12 -15.42
CA VAL A 154 -5.89 -14.05 -14.82
C VAL A 154 -5.81 -15.02 -13.66
N ALA A 155 -4.75 -15.81 -13.58
CA ALA A 155 -4.57 -16.75 -12.48
C ALA A 155 -4.15 -16.01 -11.21
N ILE A 156 -4.99 -16.10 -10.16
CA ILE A 156 -4.70 -15.58 -8.83
C ILE A 156 -4.43 -16.77 -7.91
N ASN A 157 -3.19 -16.85 -7.43
CA ASN A 157 -2.80 -17.88 -6.50
C ASN A 157 -3.24 -17.51 -5.07
N THR A 158 -3.59 -18.51 -4.27
CA THR A 158 -3.91 -18.31 -2.85
C THR A 158 -3.23 -19.38 -2.01
N LEU A 159 -2.90 -19.03 -0.77
CA LEU A 159 -2.46 -19.98 0.23
C LEU A 159 -3.60 -20.22 1.22
N GLN A 160 -3.69 -21.43 1.74
CA GLN A 160 -4.58 -21.71 2.86
C GLN A 160 -4.19 -20.83 4.05
N ARG A 161 -5.19 -20.42 4.83
CA ARG A 161 -5.01 -19.47 5.95
C ARG A 161 -3.91 -19.90 6.92
N ASP A 162 -3.86 -21.17 7.25
CA ASP A 162 -2.90 -21.79 8.19
C ASP A 162 -1.52 -22.05 7.59
N ARG A 163 -1.31 -21.76 6.31
CA ARG A 163 -0.02 -21.84 5.60
C ARG A 163 0.52 -20.49 5.16
N ASP A 164 -0.31 -19.44 5.24
CA ASP A 164 0.05 -18.10 4.79
C ASP A 164 0.91 -17.37 5.83
N THR A 165 2.18 -17.21 5.52
CA THR A 165 3.17 -16.47 6.32
C THR A 165 3.34 -15.03 5.85
N ILE A 166 2.88 -14.67 4.65
CA ILE A 166 3.23 -13.42 3.94
C ILE A 166 2.08 -12.41 3.98
N LEU A 167 0.86 -12.83 3.61
CA LEU A 167 -0.28 -11.91 3.39
C LEU A 167 -1.25 -11.89 4.58
N ALA A 168 -1.97 -12.98 4.83
CA ALA A 168 -2.82 -13.10 6.01
C ALA A 168 -2.01 -13.31 7.30
N GLN A 169 -0.80 -13.86 7.18
CA GLN A 169 0.14 -14.08 8.27
C GLN A 169 -0.46 -14.91 9.42
N LYS A 170 -1.27 -15.91 9.06
CA LYS A 170 -2.03 -16.75 10.00
C LYS A 170 -1.47 -18.16 10.19
N LYS A 171 -0.31 -18.48 9.54
CA LYS A 171 0.40 -19.73 9.86
C LYS A 171 0.75 -19.73 11.36
N PRO A 172 0.43 -20.82 12.11
CA PRO A 172 0.74 -20.93 13.52
C PRO A 172 2.23 -20.73 13.81
N CYS A 173 2.54 -19.99 14.86
CA CYS A 173 3.88 -19.70 15.31
C CYS A 173 3.90 -19.59 16.84
N PRO A 174 4.12 -20.69 17.58
CA PRO A 174 4.04 -20.70 19.04
C PRO A 174 4.88 -19.61 19.72
N ARG A 175 6.07 -19.36 19.19
CA ARG A 175 6.96 -18.33 19.71
C ARG A 175 6.41 -16.89 19.51
N TYR A 176 5.75 -16.64 18.38
CA TYR A 176 5.05 -15.38 18.14
C TYR A 176 3.84 -15.22 19.05
N GLU A 177 3.03 -16.26 19.16
CA GLU A 177 1.82 -16.29 19.98
C GLU A 177 2.16 -16.02 21.45
N GLN A 178 3.22 -16.67 21.98
CA GLN A 178 3.73 -16.41 23.33
C GLN A 178 4.19 -14.94 23.50
N SER A 179 4.88 -14.39 22.49
CA SER A 179 5.33 -13.00 22.51
C SER A 179 4.15 -12.03 22.51
N LEU A 180 3.12 -12.31 21.69
CA LEU A 180 1.90 -11.51 21.63
C LEU A 180 1.11 -11.58 22.94
N GLN A 181 0.92 -12.77 23.51
CA GLN A 181 0.28 -12.95 24.82
C GLN A 181 0.99 -12.18 25.92
N ARG A 182 2.32 -12.22 25.94
CA ARG A 182 3.12 -11.45 26.90
C ARG A 182 2.97 -9.95 26.71
N LEU A 183 2.95 -9.49 25.45
CA LEU A 183 2.72 -8.08 25.11
C LEU A 183 1.34 -7.60 25.59
N MET A 184 0.30 -8.41 25.40
CA MET A 184 -1.06 -8.07 25.83
C MET A 184 -1.21 -8.09 27.35
N ALA A 185 -0.55 -9.01 28.05
CA ALA A 185 -0.58 -9.10 29.51
C ALA A 185 0.25 -7.99 30.17
N TYR A 186 1.35 -7.58 29.55
CA TYR A 186 2.28 -6.57 30.04
C TYR A 186 2.63 -5.57 28.96
N PRO A 187 1.69 -4.69 28.56
CA PRO A 187 1.93 -3.72 27.50
C PRO A 187 3.10 -2.77 27.83
N PRO A 188 3.84 -2.28 26.82
CA PRO A 188 4.85 -1.26 26.96
C PRO A 188 4.28 0.01 27.63
N LYS A 189 5.17 0.81 28.25
CA LYS A 189 4.75 2.00 29.01
C LYS A 189 3.91 2.97 28.15
N ASP A 190 4.32 3.22 26.91
CA ASP A 190 3.60 4.11 26.00
C ASP A 190 2.16 3.65 25.73
N ILE A 191 1.93 2.34 25.60
CA ILE A 191 0.59 1.75 25.43
C ILE A 191 -0.22 1.87 26.72
N ARG A 192 0.37 1.61 27.87
CA ARG A 192 -0.33 1.78 29.17
C ARG A 192 -0.74 3.24 29.37
N ASP A 193 0.20 4.17 29.18
CA ASP A 193 -0.05 5.61 29.28
C ASP A 193 -1.13 6.06 28.27
N LEU A 194 -1.13 5.48 27.07
CA LEU A 194 -2.15 5.77 26.05
C LEU A 194 -3.53 5.29 26.50
N ASN A 195 -3.64 4.06 27.00
CA ASN A 195 -4.89 3.51 27.52
C ASN A 195 -5.41 4.32 28.72
N GLU A 196 -4.54 4.69 29.65
CA GLU A 196 -4.90 5.52 30.83
C GLU A 196 -5.44 6.90 30.42
N ARG A 197 -4.76 7.58 29.48
CA ARG A 197 -5.22 8.88 28.96
C ARG A 197 -6.57 8.81 28.25
N ASN A 198 -6.90 7.66 27.67
CA ASN A 198 -8.14 7.45 26.93
C ASN A 198 -9.23 6.69 27.73
N ALA A 199 -9.03 6.48 29.03
CA ALA A 199 -9.98 5.74 29.87
C ALA A 199 -11.41 6.35 29.85
N ALA A 200 -11.52 7.68 29.83
CA ALA A 200 -12.81 8.38 29.71
C ALA A 200 -13.47 8.13 28.35
N LEU A 201 -12.71 8.14 27.26
CA LEU A 201 -13.16 7.79 25.92
C LEU A 201 -13.66 6.34 25.88
N TYR A 202 -12.89 5.40 26.41
CA TYR A 202 -13.28 3.96 26.44
C TYR A 202 -14.58 3.74 27.20
N LYS A 203 -14.76 4.44 28.34
CA LYS A 203 -16.03 4.38 29.09
C LYS A 203 -17.20 4.88 28.24
N THR A 204 -17.03 5.99 27.52
CA THR A 204 -18.07 6.53 26.63
C THR A 204 -18.39 5.53 25.51
N LEU A 205 -17.38 5.01 24.83
CA LEU A 205 -17.55 4.01 23.76
C LEU A 205 -18.23 2.73 24.28
N THR A 206 -17.84 2.25 25.46
CA THR A 206 -18.48 1.08 26.10
C THR A 206 -19.97 1.31 26.33
N LEU A 207 -20.36 2.46 26.88
CA LEU A 207 -21.77 2.78 27.14
C LEU A 207 -22.57 2.94 25.84
N SER A 208 -21.99 3.59 24.83
CA SER A 208 -22.64 3.86 23.56
C SER A 208 -22.82 2.58 22.73
N THR A 209 -21.80 1.75 22.67
CA THR A 209 -21.78 0.54 21.84
C THR A 209 -22.41 -0.69 22.49
N GLY A 210 -22.49 -0.73 23.82
CA GLY A 210 -22.84 -1.93 24.58
C GLY A 210 -21.74 -3.00 24.58
N GLN A 211 -20.58 -2.72 24.00
CA GLN A 211 -19.41 -3.60 23.98
C GLN A 211 -18.34 -3.10 24.94
N ASN A 212 -17.66 -3.99 25.65
CA ASN A 212 -16.54 -3.59 26.51
C ASN A 212 -15.37 -3.10 25.66
N ILE A 213 -15.09 -1.81 25.72
CA ILE A 213 -13.95 -1.15 25.08
C ILE A 213 -12.94 -0.80 26.16
N SER A 214 -11.75 -1.38 26.10
CA SER A 214 -10.72 -1.24 27.14
C SER A 214 -9.30 -1.08 26.59
N THR A 215 -9.10 -1.32 25.31
CA THR A 215 -7.80 -1.28 24.63
C THR A 215 -7.87 -0.57 23.29
N ILE A 216 -6.71 -0.18 22.79
CA ILE A 216 -6.61 0.40 21.43
C ILE A 216 -7.06 -0.57 20.33
N LEU A 217 -6.98 -1.90 20.55
CA LEU A 217 -7.49 -2.90 19.62
C LEU A 217 -9.02 -2.89 19.55
N ASP A 218 -9.69 -2.75 20.69
CA ASP A 218 -11.15 -2.65 20.72
C ASP A 218 -11.62 -1.39 19.97
N VAL A 219 -10.87 -0.29 20.12
CA VAL A 219 -11.13 0.97 19.38
C VAL A 219 -10.95 0.78 17.88
N GLU A 220 -9.90 0.06 17.45
CA GLU A 220 -9.63 -0.19 16.02
C GLU A 220 -10.75 -1.00 15.37
N LEU A 221 -11.23 -2.05 16.01
CA LEU A 221 -12.36 -2.86 15.50
C LEU A 221 -13.62 -2.02 15.33
N LEU A 222 -13.96 -1.22 16.35
CA LEU A 222 -15.09 -0.30 16.27
C LEU A 222 -14.89 0.78 15.19
N TYR A 223 -13.68 1.35 15.11
CA TYR A 223 -13.33 2.33 14.09
C TYR A 223 -13.58 1.80 12.68
N ASN A 224 -13.16 0.57 12.40
CA ASN A 224 -13.36 -0.06 11.10
C ASN A 224 -14.85 -0.21 10.74
N THR A 225 -15.70 -0.56 11.70
CA THR A 225 -17.15 -0.67 11.47
C THR A 225 -17.74 0.69 11.12
N LEU A 226 -17.45 1.74 11.92
CA LEU A 226 -17.94 3.10 11.66
C LEU A 226 -17.40 3.67 10.33
N GLU A 227 -16.12 3.42 9.99
CA GLU A 227 -15.53 3.85 8.72
C GLU A 227 -16.29 3.26 7.53
N ILE A 228 -16.59 1.97 7.59
CA ILE A 228 -17.33 1.25 6.54
C ILE A 228 -18.77 1.73 6.42
N GLU A 229 -19.46 1.91 7.54
CA GLU A 229 -20.83 2.45 7.56
C GLU A 229 -20.89 3.85 6.94
N LYS A 230 -19.91 4.72 7.27
CA LYS A 230 -19.80 6.04 6.67
C LYS A 230 -19.54 5.97 5.16
N HIS A 231 -18.68 5.06 4.70
CA HIS A 231 -18.44 4.84 3.26
C HIS A 231 -19.68 4.32 2.52
N ALA A 232 -20.49 3.53 3.20
CA ALA A 232 -21.78 3.07 2.68
C ALA A 232 -22.86 4.17 2.66
N GLY A 233 -22.56 5.38 3.14
CA GLY A 233 -23.51 6.50 3.21
C GLY A 233 -24.54 6.36 4.32
N LEU A 234 -24.29 5.50 5.31
CA LEU A 234 -25.17 5.33 6.45
C LEU A 234 -24.96 6.45 7.47
N GLU A 235 -26.06 6.88 8.09
CA GLU A 235 -26.02 7.90 9.15
C GLU A 235 -25.46 7.29 10.43
N LEU A 236 -24.34 7.81 10.88
CA LEU A 236 -23.71 7.31 12.11
C LEU A 236 -24.45 7.81 13.35
N PRO A 237 -24.45 7.07 14.47
CA PRO A 237 -25.08 7.50 15.71
C PRO A 237 -24.53 8.83 16.23
N ASP A 238 -25.38 9.65 16.85
CA ASP A 238 -25.06 11.01 17.37
C ASP A 238 -23.79 11.05 18.24
N TRP A 239 -23.54 10.00 19.02
CA TRP A 239 -22.36 9.94 19.88
C TRP A 239 -21.03 9.96 19.11
N THR A 240 -21.05 9.63 17.80
CA THR A 240 -19.86 9.64 16.94
C THR A 240 -19.42 11.03 16.55
N GLU A 241 -20.31 12.03 16.50
CA GLU A 241 -20.03 13.38 16.00
C GLU A 241 -18.79 14.06 16.61
N THR A 242 -18.54 13.81 17.91
CA THR A 242 -17.40 14.44 18.64
C THR A 242 -16.22 13.48 18.88
N ILE A 243 -16.33 12.25 18.38
CA ILE A 243 -15.38 11.17 18.68
C ILE A 243 -14.75 10.61 17.39
N PHE A 244 -15.55 10.33 16.38
CA PHE A 244 -15.13 9.70 15.14
C PHE A 244 -15.00 10.73 14.01
N PRO A 245 -13.91 10.71 13.22
CA PRO A 245 -12.76 9.80 13.34
C PRO A 245 -11.66 10.30 14.30
N GLU A 246 -11.64 11.59 14.68
CA GLU A 246 -10.45 12.31 15.19
C GLU A 246 -9.87 11.71 16.47
N LYS A 247 -10.72 11.27 17.42
CA LYS A 247 -10.25 10.71 18.69
C LYS A 247 -9.92 9.22 18.61
N MET A 248 -10.48 8.52 17.61
CA MET A 248 -10.30 7.08 17.46
C MET A 248 -9.16 6.73 16.51
N LEU A 249 -8.96 7.50 15.43
CA LEU A 249 -7.97 7.21 14.39
C LEU A 249 -6.54 7.02 14.95
N PRO A 250 -6.00 7.90 15.82
CA PRO A 250 -4.66 7.71 16.37
C PRO A 250 -4.50 6.41 17.19
N LEU A 251 -5.59 5.95 17.82
CA LEU A 251 -5.61 4.70 18.58
C LEU A 251 -5.65 3.49 17.64
N ALA A 252 -6.47 3.57 16.58
CA ALA A 252 -6.56 2.56 15.54
C ALA A 252 -5.23 2.40 14.78
N GLU A 253 -4.55 3.49 14.43
CA GLU A 253 -3.22 3.48 13.82
C GLU A 253 -2.19 2.79 14.72
N ARG A 254 -2.14 3.18 16.01
CA ARG A 254 -1.19 2.61 16.96
C ARG A 254 -1.43 1.14 17.23
N SER A 255 -2.68 0.68 17.15
CA SER A 255 -3.04 -0.73 17.36
C SER A 255 -2.44 -1.65 16.30
N LEU A 256 -2.41 -1.24 15.03
CA LEU A 256 -1.83 -2.01 13.93
C LEU A 256 -0.32 -2.28 14.15
N ALA A 257 0.38 -1.40 14.85
CA ALA A 257 1.79 -1.55 15.16
C ALA A 257 2.08 -2.63 16.23
N LEU A 258 1.10 -3.02 17.04
CA LEU A 258 1.27 -4.02 18.11
C LEU A 258 1.74 -5.37 17.57
N PHE A 259 1.35 -5.73 16.35
CA PHE A 259 1.69 -7.02 15.73
C PHE A 259 3.18 -7.16 15.36
N THR A 260 3.93 -6.06 15.43
CA THR A 260 5.38 -6.00 15.15
C THR A 260 6.14 -5.23 16.22
N GLU A 261 5.66 -5.23 17.45
CA GLU A 261 6.21 -4.42 18.56
C GLU A 261 7.62 -4.85 18.98
N THR A 262 7.89 -6.15 19.03
CA THR A 262 9.22 -6.65 19.37
C THR A 262 10.04 -6.99 18.14
N PRO A 263 11.39 -7.04 18.21
CA PRO A 263 12.24 -7.47 17.09
C PRO A 263 11.85 -8.86 16.55
N LEU A 264 11.50 -9.79 17.43
CA LEU A 264 11.04 -11.13 17.04
C LEU A 264 9.71 -11.07 16.28
N MET A 265 8.72 -10.34 16.80
CA MET A 265 7.42 -10.17 16.15
C MET A 265 7.56 -9.48 14.78
N LYS A 266 8.42 -8.46 14.71
CA LYS A 266 8.76 -7.76 13.46
C LYS A 266 9.39 -8.72 12.44
N LYS A 267 10.33 -9.56 12.86
CA LYS A 267 10.96 -10.55 12.00
C LYS A 267 9.96 -11.56 11.45
N ILE A 268 9.05 -12.07 12.29
CA ILE A 268 8.07 -13.10 11.90
C ILE A 268 6.99 -12.53 10.97
N LYS A 269 6.44 -11.35 11.26
CA LYS A 269 5.35 -10.75 10.48
C LYS A 269 5.89 -9.92 9.31
N GLY A 270 6.60 -8.85 9.59
CA GLY A 270 7.14 -7.98 8.54
C GLY A 270 8.29 -8.62 7.76
N GLY A 271 9.18 -9.36 8.45
CA GLY A 271 10.34 -10.00 7.83
C GLY A 271 10.00 -11.09 6.83
N ALA A 272 8.87 -11.79 6.97
CA ALA A 272 8.45 -12.80 6.01
C ALA A 272 8.24 -12.22 4.61
N ILE A 273 7.51 -11.11 4.49
CA ILE A 273 7.28 -10.44 3.20
C ILE A 273 8.54 -9.72 2.71
N VAL A 274 9.35 -9.11 3.60
CA VAL A 274 10.65 -8.52 3.22
C VAL A 274 11.56 -9.58 2.60
N SER A 275 11.61 -10.79 3.17
CA SER A 275 12.41 -11.90 2.65
C SER A 275 11.94 -12.33 1.26
N GLU A 276 10.64 -12.49 1.07
CA GLU A 276 10.05 -12.81 -0.24
C GLU A 276 10.46 -11.79 -1.32
N LEU A 277 10.37 -10.49 -0.99
CA LEU A 277 10.75 -9.42 -1.91
C LEU A 277 12.25 -9.45 -2.20
N LEU A 278 13.08 -9.49 -1.17
CA LEU A 278 14.54 -9.46 -1.27
C LEU A 278 15.07 -10.67 -2.04
N ASP A 279 14.58 -11.88 -1.73
CA ASP A 279 15.02 -13.12 -2.39
C ASP A 279 14.67 -13.12 -3.88
N ASN A 280 13.48 -12.63 -4.27
CA ASN A 280 13.09 -12.46 -5.66
C ASN A 280 13.99 -11.45 -6.39
N MET A 281 14.33 -10.33 -5.74
CA MET A 281 15.23 -9.31 -6.29
C MET A 281 16.66 -9.82 -6.46
N ILE A 282 17.20 -10.52 -5.47
CA ILE A 282 18.53 -11.14 -5.55
C ILE A 282 18.58 -12.18 -6.66
N ARG A 283 17.56 -13.04 -6.76
CA ARG A 283 17.48 -14.05 -7.83
C ARG A 283 17.35 -13.39 -9.21
N ARG A 284 16.63 -12.28 -9.32
CA ARG A 284 16.54 -11.49 -10.55
C ARG A 284 17.90 -10.91 -10.95
N ARG A 285 18.60 -10.26 -10.02
CA ARG A 285 19.96 -9.74 -10.24
C ARG A 285 20.92 -10.82 -10.72
N SER A 286 20.85 -12.00 -10.09
CA SER A 286 21.75 -13.11 -10.39
C SER A 286 21.36 -13.91 -11.64
N GLY A 287 20.28 -13.56 -12.34
CA GLY A 287 19.82 -14.29 -13.53
C GLY A 287 19.29 -15.71 -13.27
N ILE A 288 18.98 -16.04 -12.01
CA ILE A 288 18.51 -17.38 -11.61
C ILE A 288 17.01 -17.41 -11.25
N LEU A 289 16.31 -16.31 -11.42
CA LEU A 289 14.86 -16.25 -11.21
C LEU A 289 14.15 -17.02 -12.33
N THR A 290 13.53 -18.13 -12.00
CA THR A 290 12.85 -19.00 -12.98
C THR A 290 11.42 -19.28 -12.53
N PRO A 291 10.39 -18.94 -13.34
CA PRO A 291 10.46 -18.13 -14.57
C PRO A 291 11.00 -16.71 -14.32
N GLU A 292 11.50 -16.06 -15.36
CA GLU A 292 12.10 -14.71 -15.27
C GLU A 292 11.00 -13.63 -15.17
N ARG A 293 10.27 -13.63 -14.06
CA ARG A 293 9.16 -12.71 -13.82
C ARG A 293 9.64 -11.31 -13.53
N SER A 294 8.91 -10.34 -14.08
CA SER A 294 9.14 -8.91 -13.84
C SER A 294 8.09 -8.25 -12.95
N ILE A 295 6.96 -8.92 -12.75
CA ILE A 295 5.82 -8.37 -12.00
C ILE A 295 5.37 -9.36 -10.94
N PHE A 296 5.36 -8.91 -9.69
CA PHE A 296 4.80 -9.62 -8.55
C PHE A 296 3.67 -8.77 -7.94
N ILE A 297 2.51 -9.38 -7.70
CA ILE A 297 1.34 -8.69 -7.16
C ILE A 297 0.83 -9.44 -5.94
N TYR A 298 0.68 -8.72 -4.84
CA TYR A 298 0.31 -9.24 -3.53
C TYR A 298 -0.95 -8.53 -3.02
N SER A 299 -2.09 -9.22 -3.06
CA SER A 299 -3.35 -8.70 -2.51
C SER A 299 -3.46 -9.06 -1.03
N ALA A 300 -3.44 -8.05 -0.18
CA ALA A 300 -3.22 -8.19 1.25
C ALA A 300 -4.20 -7.35 2.10
N HIS A 301 -3.77 -7.02 3.32
CA HIS A 301 -4.51 -6.29 4.33
C HIS A 301 -3.73 -5.06 4.79
N ASP A 302 -4.40 -4.13 5.49
CA ASP A 302 -3.77 -2.97 6.13
C ASP A 302 -2.64 -3.38 7.09
N VAL A 303 -2.90 -4.34 7.97
CA VAL A 303 -1.89 -4.87 8.90
C VAL A 303 -0.66 -5.44 8.18
N THR A 304 -0.85 -6.01 6.99
CA THR A 304 0.27 -6.53 6.17
C THR A 304 1.19 -5.39 5.71
N LEU A 305 0.59 -4.30 5.22
CA LEU A 305 1.34 -3.09 4.81
C LEU A 305 2.06 -2.45 5.99
N VAL A 306 1.38 -2.30 7.14
CA VAL A 306 2.00 -1.75 8.36
C VAL A 306 3.17 -2.62 8.83
N ASN A 307 2.99 -3.95 8.87
CA ASN A 307 4.04 -4.88 9.27
C ASN A 307 5.26 -4.79 8.33
N LEU A 308 5.02 -4.71 7.02
CA LEU A 308 6.07 -4.53 6.02
C LEU A 308 6.80 -3.20 6.22
N MET A 309 6.08 -2.07 6.30
CA MET A 309 6.67 -0.74 6.48
C MET A 309 7.44 -0.63 7.80
N ARG A 310 6.97 -1.27 8.87
CA ARG A 310 7.71 -1.35 10.15
C ARG A 310 8.99 -2.18 10.05
N ALA A 311 8.98 -3.26 9.28
CA ALA A 311 10.18 -4.06 9.04
C ALA A 311 11.21 -3.32 8.17
N LEU A 312 10.74 -2.54 7.20
CA LEU A 312 11.56 -1.66 6.38
C LEU A 312 12.06 -0.41 7.13
N GLY A 313 11.46 -0.06 8.28
CA GLY A 313 11.80 1.14 9.05
C GLY A 313 11.26 2.43 8.44
N VAL A 314 10.18 2.36 7.64
CA VAL A 314 9.62 3.51 6.89
C VAL A 314 8.19 3.89 7.29
N VAL A 315 7.60 3.22 8.28
CA VAL A 315 6.20 3.44 8.66
C VAL A 315 5.90 4.90 9.03
N ASP A 316 6.83 5.60 9.67
CA ASP A 316 6.65 7.00 10.06
C ASP A 316 6.68 7.97 8.86
N GLN A 317 7.10 7.48 7.69
CA GLN A 317 7.04 8.25 6.44
C GLN A 317 5.68 8.10 5.74
N ALA A 318 4.93 7.02 5.99
CA ALA A 318 3.56 6.88 5.53
C ALA A 318 2.63 7.65 6.49
N THR A 319 1.66 8.38 5.94
CA THR A 319 0.69 9.12 6.74
C THR A 319 -0.51 8.25 7.07
N GLY A 320 -0.80 8.10 8.35
CA GLY A 320 -2.03 7.49 8.83
C GLY A 320 -2.13 5.97 8.68
N LYS A 321 -3.29 5.44 9.05
CA LYS A 321 -3.70 4.06 8.80
C LYS A 321 -3.81 3.85 7.27
N PRO A 322 -3.21 2.80 6.68
CA PRO A 322 -3.37 2.51 5.26
C PRO A 322 -4.84 2.48 4.86
N ASP A 323 -5.26 3.34 3.95
CA ASP A 323 -6.63 3.41 3.46
C ASP A 323 -6.98 2.18 2.60
N PHE A 324 -8.25 1.96 2.27
CA PHE A 324 -8.64 0.96 1.27
C PHE A 324 -7.90 1.23 -0.05
N SER A 325 -7.42 0.16 -0.68
CA SER A 325 -6.54 0.23 -1.87
C SER A 325 -5.15 0.86 -1.65
N ALA A 326 -4.76 1.23 -0.42
CA ALA A 326 -3.39 1.66 -0.14
C ALA A 326 -2.38 0.65 -0.69
N THR A 327 -1.30 1.17 -1.30
CA THR A 327 -0.37 0.34 -2.07
C THR A 327 1.07 0.74 -1.82
N LEU A 328 1.91 -0.26 -1.56
CA LEU A 328 3.36 -0.12 -1.56
C LEU A 328 3.93 -0.84 -2.78
N VAL A 329 4.69 -0.14 -3.60
CA VAL A 329 5.41 -0.72 -4.73
C VAL A 329 6.90 -0.71 -4.44
N ALA A 330 7.53 -1.88 -4.54
CA ALA A 330 8.98 -2.00 -4.56
C ALA A 330 9.44 -2.11 -6.03
N GLU A 331 10.25 -1.17 -6.47
CA GLU A 331 10.80 -1.07 -7.81
C GLU A 331 12.28 -1.46 -7.80
N LEU A 332 12.67 -2.38 -8.67
CA LEU A 332 14.05 -2.77 -8.90
C LEU A 332 14.53 -2.21 -10.23
N HIS A 333 15.50 -1.31 -10.17
CA HIS A 333 16.07 -0.63 -11.33
C HIS A 333 17.49 -1.13 -11.59
N HIS A 334 17.87 -1.24 -12.85
CA HIS A 334 19.28 -1.38 -13.22
C HIS A 334 20.00 -0.08 -12.86
N SER A 335 21.06 -0.16 -12.08
CA SER A 335 21.76 1.03 -11.65
C SER A 335 22.63 1.60 -12.77
N ILE A 336 22.71 2.91 -12.82
CA ILE A 336 23.72 3.67 -13.54
C ILE A 336 24.78 4.22 -12.60
N THR A 337 24.53 4.14 -11.29
CA THR A 337 25.39 4.68 -10.23
C THR A 337 26.32 3.63 -9.65
N PHE A 338 25.87 2.36 -9.60
CA PHE A 338 26.62 1.24 -9.04
C PHE A 338 26.95 0.23 -10.13
N ASP A 339 28.25 -0.01 -10.36
CA ASP A 339 28.68 -1.07 -11.27
C ASP A 339 28.18 -2.45 -10.77
N ASP A 340 27.54 -3.21 -11.66
CA ASP A 340 27.01 -4.55 -11.41
C ASP A 340 26.00 -4.69 -10.25
N ASP A 341 25.35 -3.59 -9.80
CA ASP A 341 24.29 -3.64 -8.81
C ASP A 341 22.97 -3.03 -9.32
N PHE A 342 21.92 -3.19 -8.54
CA PHE A 342 20.59 -2.64 -8.80
C PHE A 342 20.22 -1.63 -7.74
N GLU A 343 19.34 -0.71 -8.10
CA GLU A 343 18.78 0.30 -7.22
C GLU A 343 17.35 -0.09 -6.83
N LEU A 344 16.99 0.15 -5.56
CA LEU A 344 15.64 -0.02 -5.06
C LEU A 344 14.98 1.32 -4.81
N LYS A 345 13.69 1.37 -5.17
CA LYS A 345 12.77 2.44 -4.76
C LYS A 345 11.53 1.82 -4.15
N PHE A 346 11.00 2.47 -3.13
CA PHE A 346 9.72 2.12 -2.52
C PHE A 346 8.78 3.30 -2.70
N VAL A 347 7.65 3.05 -3.36
CA VAL A 347 6.67 4.07 -3.70
C VAL A 347 5.34 3.73 -3.03
N TYR A 348 4.83 4.64 -2.21
CA TYR A 348 3.60 4.45 -1.46
C TYR A 348 2.47 5.32 -2.01
N TYR A 349 1.37 4.70 -2.31
CA TYR A 349 0.10 5.30 -2.68
C TYR A 349 -0.85 5.17 -1.48
N PHE A 350 -1.38 6.28 -0.99
CA PHE A 350 -2.29 6.28 0.16
C PHE A 350 -3.60 5.55 -0.14
N ASN A 351 -4.15 5.73 -1.35
CA ASN A 351 -5.30 5.00 -1.89
C ASN A 351 -5.31 5.04 -3.42
N SER A 352 -6.39 4.54 -4.05
CA SER A 352 -6.54 4.48 -5.51
C SER A 352 -6.66 5.84 -6.21
N GLU A 353 -6.92 6.91 -5.49
CA GLU A 353 -7.06 8.27 -6.02
C GLU A 353 -5.78 9.08 -5.91
N ASP A 354 -4.77 8.55 -5.21
CA ASP A 354 -3.50 9.23 -5.00
C ASP A 354 -2.72 9.39 -6.31
N LYS A 355 -2.65 10.63 -6.78
CA LYS A 355 -1.92 11.00 -8.01
C LYS A 355 -0.45 11.35 -7.76
N TYR A 356 -0.07 11.54 -6.51
CA TYR A 356 1.25 11.98 -6.09
C TYR A 356 1.82 11.04 -5.05
N PRO A 357 2.20 9.81 -5.47
CA PRO A 357 2.70 8.80 -4.55
C PRO A 357 3.99 9.28 -3.86
N LYS A 358 4.18 8.84 -2.63
CA LYS A 358 5.32 9.19 -1.82
C LYS A 358 6.43 8.15 -1.98
N GLU A 359 7.63 8.59 -2.33
CA GLU A 359 8.82 7.74 -2.23
C GLU A 359 9.22 7.58 -0.76
N LEU A 360 9.33 6.33 -0.31
CA LEU A 360 9.76 5.97 1.03
C LEU A 360 11.25 5.63 1.02
N ARG A 361 12.03 6.30 1.86
CA ARG A 361 13.48 6.15 1.92
C ARG A 361 13.89 5.19 3.03
N ILE A 362 14.55 4.10 2.67
CA ILE A 362 15.04 3.12 3.63
C ILE A 362 16.15 3.77 4.48
N PRO A 363 16.01 3.79 5.82
CA PRO A 363 17.01 4.40 6.69
C PRO A 363 18.41 3.79 6.49
N ASN A 364 19.43 4.65 6.37
CA ASN A 364 20.83 4.26 6.19
C ASN A 364 21.16 3.48 4.90
N CYS A 365 20.25 3.46 3.91
CA CYS A 365 20.51 2.76 2.65
C CYS A 365 21.29 3.61 1.64
N GLY A 366 21.17 4.93 1.72
CA GLY A 366 21.68 5.85 0.70
C GLY A 366 20.58 6.28 -0.28
N ASP A 367 20.90 7.21 -1.16
CA ASP A 367 20.06 7.73 -2.22
C ASP A 367 20.91 7.94 -3.46
N PRO A 368 20.87 7.02 -4.44
CA PRO A 368 20.03 5.82 -4.51
C PRO A 368 20.41 4.71 -3.51
N CYS A 369 19.44 3.85 -3.22
CA CYS A 369 19.61 2.69 -2.34
C CYS A 369 19.99 1.46 -3.16
N SER A 370 21.21 0.93 -2.98
CA SER A 370 21.63 -0.28 -3.70
C SER A 370 21.01 -1.55 -3.12
N LEU A 371 20.75 -2.55 -3.98
CA LEU A 371 20.23 -3.86 -3.56
C LEU A 371 21.15 -4.56 -2.57
N THR A 372 22.46 -4.47 -2.77
CA THR A 372 23.45 -5.04 -1.84
C THR A 372 23.34 -4.39 -0.46
N ARG A 373 23.29 -3.05 -0.40
CA ARG A 373 23.14 -2.35 0.87
C ARG A 373 21.81 -2.64 1.54
N PHE A 374 20.73 -2.68 0.77
CA PHE A 374 19.41 -3.07 1.27
C PHE A 374 19.43 -4.47 1.91
N GLY A 375 20.03 -5.46 1.24
CA GLY A 375 20.17 -6.81 1.77
C GLY A 375 20.89 -6.84 3.13
N GLN A 376 21.98 -6.08 3.27
CA GLN A 376 22.71 -5.95 4.55
C GLN A 376 21.84 -5.37 5.67
N LEU A 377 21.09 -4.31 5.37
CA LEU A 377 20.20 -3.66 6.34
C LEU A 377 19.05 -4.56 6.78
N MET A 378 18.55 -5.40 5.87
CA MET A 378 17.43 -6.31 6.15
C MET A 378 17.84 -7.63 6.79
N GLU A 379 19.13 -7.90 7.01
CA GLU A 379 19.63 -9.16 7.59
C GLU A 379 18.96 -9.51 8.93
N SER A 380 18.75 -8.52 9.79
CA SER A 380 18.14 -8.71 11.11
C SER A 380 16.67 -9.17 11.03
N VAL A 381 15.95 -8.78 9.99
CA VAL A 381 14.54 -9.14 9.76
C VAL A 381 14.38 -10.24 8.71
N HIS A 382 15.41 -10.54 7.93
CA HIS A 382 15.37 -11.58 6.92
C HIS A 382 15.08 -12.95 7.55
N LEU A 383 14.08 -13.64 7.01
CA LEU A 383 13.54 -14.89 7.55
C LEU A 383 13.96 -16.06 6.67
N LYS A 384 15.05 -16.76 7.04
CA LYS A 384 15.54 -17.91 6.30
C LYS A 384 14.61 -19.13 6.39
N SER A 385 14.03 -19.35 7.57
CA SER A 385 13.10 -20.45 7.83
C SER A 385 12.05 -19.98 8.84
N TYR A 386 10.79 -19.98 8.42
CA TYR A 386 9.66 -19.64 9.29
C TYR A 386 9.52 -20.65 10.42
N ASP A 387 9.61 -21.95 10.09
CA ASP A 387 9.37 -23.04 11.03
C ASP A 387 10.45 -23.10 12.13
N GLU A 388 11.71 -22.82 11.80
CA GLU A 388 12.79 -22.75 12.80
C GLU A 388 12.60 -21.58 13.76
N VAL A 389 12.26 -20.39 13.24
CA VAL A 389 12.08 -19.20 14.08
C VAL A 389 10.85 -19.31 14.98
N CYS A 390 9.85 -20.08 14.58
CA CYS A 390 8.61 -20.28 15.33
C CYS A 390 8.66 -21.36 16.42
N GLN A 391 9.73 -22.15 16.51
CA GLN A 391 9.90 -23.13 17.58
C GLN A 391 10.10 -22.43 18.93
N LEU A 392 9.47 -22.99 19.97
CA LEU A 392 9.74 -22.58 21.34
C LEU A 392 11.16 -23.03 21.70
N VAL A 393 11.93 -22.15 22.28
CA VAL A 393 13.29 -22.38 22.78
C VAL A 393 13.22 -22.67 24.25
#